data_a1a4d7f97107c49f16c6996b0060588d
#
_entry.id   a1a4d7f97107c49f16c6996b0060588d
#
_cell.length_a   1.000
_cell.length_b   1.000
_cell.length_c   1.000
_cell.angle_alpha   90.00
_cell.angle_beta   90.00
_cell.angle_gamma   90.00
#
_symmetry.space_group_name_H-M   'P 1'
#
loop_
_entity.id
_entity.type
_entity.pdbx_description
1 polymer ?
#
loop_
_entity_poly.entity_id
_entity_poly.type
_entity_poly.pdbx_seq_one_letter_code
_entity_poly.pdbx_strand_id
1 'polypeptide(L)'
;PYYDLEVYSDLADDLSTMSPAEFDASMVKTMREVARVLRQDRFAVFIVGNVRNKQGELLSMHRCMLNAAEAAGLTYTQDAILLTQVGTAALRSPRQFKQTRVLARTHQEILVFVKGDRKKAAKRLGDVDVSIDLQEAVAEMERENDAAGEAAA
;
A
#
# COMPACT_ATOMS: atom_id res chain seq x y z
N PRO A 1 -9.13 -5.86 -0.84
CA PRO A 1 -10.15 -4.90 -1.27
C PRO A 1 -9.78 -3.49 -0.85
N TYR A 2 -10.31 -2.51 -1.57
CA TYR A 2 -10.10 -1.08 -1.31
C TYR A 2 -11.46 -0.41 -1.10
N TYR A 3 -12.10 -0.71 0.02
CA TYR A 3 -13.49 -0.28 0.29
C TYR A 3 -14.42 -0.70 -0.88
N ASP A 4 -15.26 0.20 -1.36
CA ASP A 4 -16.23 -0.02 -2.43
C ASP A 4 -15.70 0.31 -3.85
N LEU A 5 -14.37 0.31 -4.03
CA LEU A 5 -13.77 0.62 -5.34
C LEU A 5 -14.16 -0.42 -6.41
N GLU A 6 -14.14 -1.69 -6.03
CA GLU A 6 -14.55 -2.82 -6.86
C GLU A 6 -15.32 -3.83 -6.00
N VAL A 7 -16.48 -4.28 -6.47
CA VAL A 7 -17.28 -5.33 -5.82
C VAL A 7 -16.80 -6.68 -6.31
N TYR A 8 -16.41 -7.57 -5.39
CA TYR A 8 -15.86 -8.89 -5.73
C TYR A 8 -16.90 -9.99 -5.68
N SER A 9 -17.92 -9.87 -4.85
CA SER A 9 -19.01 -10.85 -4.75
C SER A 9 -20.27 -10.25 -4.12
N ASP A 10 -21.36 -11.03 -4.12
CA ASP A 10 -22.64 -10.67 -3.47
C ASP A 10 -22.73 -11.24 -2.03
N LEU A 11 -21.62 -11.73 -1.48
CA LEU A 11 -21.61 -12.29 -0.13
C LEU A 11 -21.69 -11.18 0.93
N ALA A 12 -22.44 -11.41 1.99
CA ALA A 12 -22.60 -10.45 3.08
C ALA A 12 -21.27 -10.13 3.81
N ASP A 13 -20.32 -11.06 3.78
CA ASP A 13 -18.99 -10.91 4.40
C ASP A 13 -17.95 -10.31 3.44
N ASP A 14 -18.33 -9.95 2.22
CA ASP A 14 -17.43 -9.31 1.27
C ASP A 14 -17.10 -7.89 1.73
N LEU A 15 -15.81 -7.64 2.00
CA LEU A 15 -15.33 -6.33 2.45
C LEU A 15 -15.63 -5.22 1.46
N SER A 16 -15.76 -5.55 0.17
CA SER A 16 -16.02 -4.57 -0.90
C SER A 16 -17.46 -4.04 -0.90
N THR A 17 -18.38 -4.68 -0.21
CA THR A 17 -19.80 -4.26 -0.08
C THR A 17 -20.08 -3.50 1.22
N MET A 18 -19.10 -3.43 2.12
CA MET A 18 -19.25 -2.82 3.44
C MET A 18 -19.16 -1.30 3.40
N SER A 19 -19.87 -0.64 4.34
CA SER A 19 -19.63 0.76 4.62
C SER A 19 -18.20 0.99 5.12
N PRO A 20 -17.63 2.20 5.02
CA PRO A 20 -16.28 2.47 5.52
C PRO A 20 -16.05 2.07 6.98
N ALA A 21 -17.03 2.27 7.85
CA ALA A 21 -16.93 1.89 9.26
C ALA A 21 -16.93 0.38 9.47
N GLU A 22 -17.76 -0.37 8.73
CA GLU A 22 -17.80 -1.83 8.76
C GLU A 22 -16.51 -2.42 8.18
N PHE A 23 -16.00 -1.83 7.10
CA PHE A 23 -14.71 -2.19 6.50
C PHE A 23 -13.58 -2.05 7.52
N ASP A 24 -13.45 -0.88 8.17
CA ASP A 24 -12.41 -0.64 9.18
C ASP A 24 -12.52 -1.63 10.35
N ALA A 25 -13.74 -1.92 10.83
CA ALA A 25 -13.98 -2.91 11.88
C ALA A 25 -13.59 -4.33 11.44
N SER A 26 -13.85 -4.68 10.19
CA SER A 26 -13.50 -5.97 9.60
C SER A 26 -12.00 -6.11 9.37
N MET A 27 -11.32 -5.01 9.01
CA MET A 27 -9.86 -5.00 8.94
C MET A 27 -9.19 -5.25 10.29
N VAL A 28 -9.78 -4.77 11.40
CA VAL A 28 -9.30 -5.12 12.75
C VAL A 28 -9.40 -6.63 13.00
N LYS A 29 -10.51 -7.28 12.61
CA LYS A 29 -10.66 -8.74 12.73
C LYS A 29 -9.62 -9.46 11.87
N THR A 30 -9.44 -9.03 10.63
CA THR A 30 -8.45 -9.59 9.70
C THR A 30 -7.03 -9.48 10.27
N MET A 31 -6.66 -8.31 10.81
CA MET A 31 -5.32 -8.11 11.37
C MET A 31 -5.09 -8.94 12.65
N ARG A 32 -6.14 -9.20 13.44
CA ARG A 32 -6.05 -10.13 14.58
C ARG A 32 -5.75 -11.54 14.11
N GLU A 33 -6.38 -12.01 13.02
CA GLU A 33 -6.08 -13.32 12.45
C GLU A 33 -4.67 -13.39 11.85
N VAL A 34 -4.23 -12.34 11.17
CA VAL A 34 -2.83 -12.21 10.71
C VAL A 34 -1.88 -12.31 11.90
N ALA A 35 -2.14 -11.55 12.96
CA ALA A 35 -1.32 -11.60 14.18
C ALA A 35 -1.36 -12.98 14.85
N ARG A 36 -2.51 -13.68 14.82
CA ARG A 36 -2.64 -15.02 15.40
C ARG A 36 -1.76 -16.04 14.67
N VAL A 37 -1.77 -16.04 13.33
CA VAL A 37 -1.02 -17.02 12.53
C VAL A 37 0.45 -16.64 12.34
N LEU A 38 0.78 -15.35 12.44
CA LEU A 38 2.16 -14.89 12.34
C LEU A 38 2.96 -15.39 13.56
N ARG A 39 4.10 -16.02 13.30
CA ARG A 39 5.00 -16.47 14.38
C ARG A 39 5.58 -15.29 15.14
N GLN A 40 5.96 -15.53 16.40
CA GLN A 40 6.66 -14.55 17.24
C GLN A 40 7.99 -14.13 16.58
N ASP A 41 8.34 -12.86 16.71
CA ASP A 41 9.53 -12.22 16.13
C ASP A 41 9.57 -12.43 14.60
N ARG A 42 8.50 -11.96 13.92
CA ARG A 42 8.38 -11.93 12.46
C ARG A 42 7.76 -10.62 12.00
N PHE A 43 8.10 -10.25 10.77
CA PHE A 43 7.51 -9.10 10.09
C PHE A 43 6.25 -9.48 9.33
N ALA A 44 5.33 -8.53 9.24
CA ALA A 44 4.21 -8.53 8.31
C ALA A 44 4.32 -7.28 7.45
N VAL A 45 4.22 -7.43 6.14
CA VAL A 45 4.36 -6.34 5.17
C VAL A 45 3.07 -6.21 4.38
N PHE A 46 2.54 -5.00 4.26
CA PHE A 46 1.34 -4.70 3.50
C PHE A 46 1.61 -3.59 2.50
N ILE A 47 1.17 -3.79 1.28
CA ILE A 47 1.21 -2.76 0.22
C ILE A 47 -0.20 -2.22 0.09
N VAL A 48 -0.36 -0.92 0.31
CA VAL A 48 -1.66 -0.26 0.33
C VAL A 48 -1.65 1.03 -0.49
N GLY A 49 -2.81 1.36 -1.05
CA GLY A 49 -3.04 2.64 -1.71
C GLY A 49 -4.30 3.28 -1.14
N ASN A 50 -4.30 4.60 -0.99
CA ASN A 50 -5.51 5.31 -0.59
C ASN A 50 -6.43 5.47 -1.80
N VAL A 51 -7.74 5.37 -1.57
CA VAL A 51 -8.77 5.47 -2.61
C VAL A 51 -9.71 6.64 -2.33
N ARG A 52 -10.52 7.01 -3.30
CA ARG A 52 -11.58 8.00 -3.12
C ARG A 52 -12.94 7.32 -3.22
N ASN A 53 -13.84 7.72 -2.32
CA ASN A 53 -15.24 7.32 -2.41
C ASN A 53 -15.96 8.11 -3.54
N LYS A 54 -17.24 7.78 -3.76
CA LYS A 54 -18.07 8.42 -4.79
C LYS A 54 -18.29 9.92 -4.56
N GLN A 55 -18.12 10.40 -3.33
CA GLN A 55 -18.19 11.82 -2.96
C GLN A 55 -16.86 12.56 -3.18
N GLY A 56 -15.80 11.84 -3.56
CA GLY A 56 -14.47 12.40 -3.80
C GLY A 56 -13.60 12.51 -2.54
N GLU A 57 -14.07 12.04 -1.39
CA GLU A 57 -13.33 12.05 -0.14
C GLU A 57 -12.24 10.97 -0.16
N LEU A 58 -11.06 11.29 0.38
CA LEU A 58 -9.94 10.37 0.45
C LEU A 58 -10.12 9.40 1.63
N LEU A 59 -10.31 8.12 1.30
CA LEU A 59 -10.32 7.04 2.28
C LEU A 59 -8.87 6.53 2.45
N SER A 60 -8.35 6.67 3.65
CA SER A 60 -6.96 6.34 3.93
C SER A 60 -6.80 4.89 4.38
N MET A 61 -6.43 4.02 3.44
CA MET A 61 -6.02 2.64 3.75
C MET A 61 -4.81 2.61 4.69
N HIS A 62 -3.88 3.55 4.55
CA HIS A 62 -2.75 3.70 5.47
C HIS A 62 -3.25 3.79 6.93
N ARG A 63 -4.13 4.76 7.21
CA ARG A 63 -4.68 4.95 8.57
C ARG A 63 -5.46 3.73 9.04
N CYS A 64 -6.31 3.16 8.18
CA CYS A 64 -7.07 1.95 8.49
C CYS A 64 -6.13 0.81 8.92
N MET A 65 -5.06 0.55 8.16
CA MET A 65 -4.10 -0.51 8.44
C MET A 65 -3.30 -0.26 9.72
N LEU A 66 -2.88 0.99 9.99
CA LEU A 66 -2.20 1.33 11.24
C LEU A 66 -3.08 1.03 12.45
N ASN A 67 -4.31 1.52 12.44
CA ASN A 67 -5.27 1.31 13.52
C ASN A 67 -5.59 -0.18 13.73
N ALA A 68 -5.80 -0.91 12.63
CA ALA A 68 -6.10 -2.34 12.69
C ALA A 68 -4.92 -3.17 13.22
N ALA A 69 -3.70 -2.85 12.80
CA ALA A 69 -2.48 -3.52 13.24
C ALA A 69 -2.20 -3.27 14.74
N GLU A 70 -2.34 -2.04 15.20
CA GLU A 70 -2.19 -1.67 16.61
C GLU A 70 -3.23 -2.42 17.47
N ALA A 71 -4.49 -2.44 17.04
CA ALA A 71 -5.56 -3.19 17.74
C ALA A 71 -5.35 -4.70 17.75
N ALA A 72 -4.51 -5.22 16.84
CA ALA A 72 -4.11 -6.62 16.77
C ALA A 72 -2.80 -6.92 17.52
N GLY A 73 -2.17 -5.93 18.15
CA GLY A 73 -0.92 -6.09 18.89
C GLY A 73 0.32 -6.20 17.99
N LEU A 74 0.26 -5.72 16.75
CA LEU A 74 1.41 -5.58 15.87
C LEU A 74 2.01 -4.18 16.02
N THR A 75 3.34 -4.12 16.04
CA THR A 75 4.04 -2.83 16.15
C THR A 75 4.44 -2.33 14.79
N TYR A 76 4.04 -1.13 14.44
CA TYR A 76 4.49 -0.43 13.22
C TYR A 76 5.97 -0.04 13.36
N THR A 77 6.79 -0.38 12.37
CA THR A 77 8.23 -0.21 12.47
C THR A 77 8.82 0.73 11.43
N GLN A 78 8.28 0.70 10.23
CA GLN A 78 8.74 1.53 9.10
C GLN A 78 7.75 1.47 7.94
N ASP A 79 7.92 2.39 7.01
CA ASP A 79 7.25 2.44 5.73
C ASP A 79 8.23 2.75 4.60
N ALA A 80 7.77 2.53 3.39
CA ALA A 80 8.42 2.95 2.18
C ALA A 80 7.38 3.32 1.12
N ILE A 81 7.80 4.10 0.15
CA ILE A 81 6.98 4.45 -1.00
C ILE A 81 7.31 3.50 -2.15
N LEU A 82 6.30 2.79 -2.62
CA LEU A 82 6.37 1.99 -3.85
C LEU A 82 5.92 2.88 -5.01
N LEU A 83 6.85 3.34 -5.82
CA LEU A 83 6.53 4.09 -7.02
C LEU A 83 5.85 3.15 -8.03
N THR A 84 4.75 3.62 -8.60
CA THR A 84 4.06 2.92 -9.69
C THR A 84 4.34 3.67 -10.99
N GLN A 85 4.35 2.95 -12.11
CA GLN A 85 4.53 3.57 -13.41
C GLN A 85 3.51 4.69 -13.64
N VAL A 86 3.97 5.81 -14.16
CA VAL A 86 3.13 6.99 -14.41
C VAL A 86 2.01 6.66 -15.40
N GLY A 87 2.30 5.82 -16.39
CA GLY A 87 1.33 5.36 -17.39
C GLY A 87 0.50 6.51 -17.95
N THR A 88 -0.81 6.37 -17.96
CA THR A 88 -1.74 7.41 -18.42
C THR A 88 -1.97 8.57 -17.43
N ALA A 89 -1.34 8.54 -16.26
CA ALA A 89 -1.53 9.58 -15.23
C ALA A 89 -1.07 10.95 -15.74
N ALA A 90 0.01 11.02 -16.49
CA ALA A 90 0.50 12.26 -17.10
C ALA A 90 -0.55 12.93 -18.01
N LEU A 91 -1.29 12.14 -18.76
CA LEU A 91 -2.34 12.64 -19.66
C LEU A 91 -3.61 13.06 -18.90
N ARG A 92 -3.98 12.33 -17.85
CA ARG A 92 -5.21 12.58 -17.09
C ARG A 92 -5.06 13.67 -16.04
N SER A 93 -3.87 13.81 -15.45
CA SER A 93 -3.60 14.69 -14.31
C SER A 93 -3.95 16.15 -14.57
N PRO A 94 -3.56 16.81 -15.71
CA PRO A 94 -3.88 18.20 -15.95
C PRO A 94 -5.39 18.47 -16.02
N ARG A 95 -6.14 17.58 -16.67
CA ARG A 95 -7.60 17.68 -16.79
C ARG A 95 -8.27 17.50 -15.42
N GLN A 96 -7.88 16.49 -14.68
CA GLN A 96 -8.41 16.20 -13.37
C GLN A 96 -8.14 17.35 -12.39
N PHE A 97 -6.91 17.89 -12.40
CA PHE A 97 -6.55 19.02 -11.54
C PHE A 97 -7.36 20.30 -11.89
N LYS A 98 -7.55 20.59 -13.18
CA LYS A 98 -8.39 21.73 -13.59
C LYS A 98 -9.83 21.61 -13.07
N GLN A 99 -10.41 20.42 -13.12
CA GLN A 99 -11.81 20.19 -12.75
C GLN A 99 -12.03 20.11 -11.25
N THR A 100 -11.17 19.42 -10.52
CA THR A 100 -11.43 19.01 -9.13
C THR A 100 -10.31 19.38 -8.16
N ARG A 101 -9.19 19.95 -8.64
CA ARG A 101 -7.98 20.24 -7.84
C ARG A 101 -7.37 18.98 -7.17
N VAL A 102 -7.68 17.81 -7.69
CA VAL A 102 -7.12 16.55 -7.21
C VAL A 102 -5.76 16.30 -7.86
N LEU A 103 -4.76 16.02 -7.02
CA LEU A 103 -3.44 15.60 -7.46
C LEU A 103 -3.47 14.13 -7.89
N ALA A 104 -2.73 13.80 -8.96
CA ALA A 104 -2.51 12.43 -9.36
C ALA A 104 -1.64 11.71 -8.31
N ARG A 105 -1.97 10.47 -8.04
CA ARG A 105 -1.17 9.59 -7.19
C ARG A 105 -0.51 8.53 -8.07
N THR A 106 0.80 8.39 -7.94
CA THR A 106 1.63 7.43 -8.69
C THR A 106 2.47 6.58 -7.74
N HIS A 107 1.94 6.30 -6.54
CA HIS A 107 2.61 5.47 -5.54
C HIS A 107 1.61 4.70 -4.70
N GLN A 108 2.11 3.63 -4.12
CA GLN A 108 1.51 2.91 -2.99
C GLN A 108 2.45 3.02 -1.79
N GLU A 109 1.95 2.65 -0.62
CA GLU A 109 2.70 2.67 0.63
C GLU A 109 2.98 1.21 1.04
N ILE A 110 4.23 0.92 1.37
CA ILE A 110 4.64 -0.35 1.95
C ILE A 110 4.70 -0.14 3.45
N LEU A 111 3.83 -0.80 4.20
CA LEU A 111 3.75 -0.70 5.65
C LEU A 111 4.36 -1.94 6.27
N VAL A 112 5.31 -1.78 7.17
CA VAL A 112 6.01 -2.89 7.83
C VAL A 112 5.67 -2.92 9.32
N PHE A 113 5.15 -4.02 9.75
CA PHE A 113 4.83 -4.31 11.14
C PHE A 113 5.66 -5.47 11.67
N VAL A 114 5.83 -5.54 12.98
CA VAL A 114 6.47 -6.68 13.63
C VAL A 114 5.56 -7.22 14.74
N LYS A 115 5.49 -8.55 14.84
CA LYS A 115 4.98 -9.24 16.02
C LYS A 115 6.15 -9.57 16.93
N GLY A 116 6.22 -8.93 18.09
CA GLY A 116 7.29 -9.14 19.05
C GLY A 116 8.48 -8.20 18.89
N ASP A 117 9.69 -8.73 19.03
CA ASP A 117 10.93 -7.94 19.03
C ASP A 117 11.51 -7.77 17.63
N ARG A 118 11.69 -6.52 17.19
CA ARG A 118 12.22 -6.18 15.85
C ARG A 118 13.63 -6.69 15.61
N LYS A 119 14.51 -6.62 16.63
CA LYS A 119 15.90 -7.07 16.49
C LYS A 119 16.00 -8.59 16.36
N LYS A 120 15.15 -9.31 17.12
CA LYS A 120 15.04 -10.77 16.99
C LYS A 120 14.45 -11.15 15.63
N ALA A 121 13.45 -10.42 15.16
CA ALA A 121 12.88 -10.65 13.84
C ALA A 121 13.92 -10.46 12.73
N ALA A 122 14.70 -9.38 12.77
CA ALA A 122 15.79 -9.13 11.82
C ALA A 122 16.84 -10.24 11.86
N LYS A 123 17.28 -10.64 13.07
CA LYS A 123 18.25 -11.75 13.21
C LYS A 123 17.73 -13.07 12.63
N ARG A 124 16.41 -13.32 12.72
CA ARG A 124 15.79 -14.54 12.17
C ARG A 124 15.64 -14.54 10.65
N LEU A 125 15.74 -13.40 9.99
CA LEU A 125 15.81 -13.32 8.53
C LEU A 125 17.20 -13.76 8.01
N GLY A 126 18.22 -13.71 8.87
CA GLY A 126 19.61 -13.98 8.48
C GLY A 126 20.24 -12.82 7.72
N ASP A 127 21.38 -13.11 7.12
CA ASP A 127 22.07 -12.14 6.27
C ASP A 127 21.34 -12.00 4.94
N VAL A 128 21.06 -10.76 4.57
CA VAL A 128 20.44 -10.41 3.30
C VAL A 128 21.50 -9.67 2.47
N ASP A 129 21.78 -10.18 1.29
CA ASP A 129 22.59 -9.44 0.32
C ASP A 129 21.78 -8.22 -0.13
N VAL A 130 22.29 -7.04 0.22
CA VAL A 130 21.70 -5.74 -0.16
C VAL A 130 22.60 -5.02 -1.16
N SER A 131 23.52 -5.72 -1.80
CA SER A 131 24.32 -5.16 -2.87
C SER A 131 23.38 -4.74 -4.01
N ILE A 132 23.12 -3.45 -4.08
CA ILE A 132 22.45 -2.84 -5.21
C ILE A 132 23.54 -2.36 -6.15
N ASP A 133 23.59 -2.89 -7.35
CA ASP A 133 24.38 -2.25 -8.39
C ASP A 133 23.71 -0.93 -8.78
N LEU A 134 24.14 0.13 -8.10
CA LEU A 134 23.60 1.48 -8.32
C LEU A 134 23.77 1.94 -9.77
N GLN A 135 24.80 1.46 -10.48
CA GLN A 135 25.02 1.82 -11.88
C GLN A 135 23.99 1.15 -12.78
N GLU A 136 23.68 -0.11 -12.53
CA GLU A 136 22.65 -0.85 -13.26
C GLU A 136 21.26 -0.27 -12.98
N ALA A 137 20.94 0.02 -11.72
CA ALA A 137 19.68 0.63 -11.35
C ALA A 137 19.46 2.03 -11.96
N VAL A 138 20.52 2.86 -11.99
CA VAL A 138 20.47 4.19 -12.65
C VAL A 138 20.30 4.03 -14.16
N ALA A 139 21.05 3.13 -14.80
CA ALA A 139 20.94 2.88 -16.24
C ALA A 139 19.56 2.32 -16.64
N GLU A 140 18.89 1.57 -15.77
CA GLU A 140 17.53 1.09 -15.99
C GLU A 140 16.50 2.23 -15.89
N MET A 141 16.64 3.10 -14.88
CA MET A 141 15.80 4.29 -14.74
C MET A 141 15.95 5.26 -15.93
N GLU A 142 17.16 5.45 -16.44
CA GLU A 142 17.40 6.30 -17.62
C GLU A 142 16.74 5.72 -18.87
N ARG A 143 16.87 4.42 -19.10
CA ARG A 143 16.21 3.71 -20.22
C ARG A 143 14.68 3.81 -20.16
N GLU A 144 14.09 3.69 -18.97
CA GLU A 144 12.64 3.81 -18.80
C GLU A 144 12.14 5.24 -19.05
N ASN A 145 12.93 6.25 -18.63
CA ASN A 145 12.60 7.66 -18.90
C ASN A 145 12.70 8.00 -20.38
N ASP A 146 13.71 7.52 -21.09
CA ASP A 146 13.88 7.76 -22.53
C ASP A 146 12.74 7.08 -23.32
N ALA A 147 12.39 5.86 -23.00
CA ALA A 147 11.27 5.15 -23.63
C ALA A 147 9.92 5.85 -23.38
N ALA A 148 9.74 6.43 -22.18
CA ALA A 148 8.55 7.21 -21.87
C ALA A 148 8.50 8.56 -22.62
N GLY A 149 9.66 9.17 -22.86
CA GLY A 149 9.81 10.40 -23.65
C GLY A 149 9.48 10.19 -25.14
N GLU A 150 9.96 9.08 -25.73
CA GLU A 150 9.69 8.72 -27.12
C GLU A 150 8.21 8.37 -27.37
N ALA A 151 7.54 7.76 -26.40
CA ALA A 151 6.12 7.42 -26.50
C ALA A 151 5.18 8.64 -26.36
N ALA A 152 5.70 9.79 -25.92
CA ALA A 152 4.95 11.04 -25.73
C ALA A 152 5.15 12.07 -26.84
N ALA A 153 6.04 11.80 -27.79
CA ALA A 153 6.34 12.66 -28.94
C ALA A 153 5.55 12.25 -30.18
#